data_4a7b6cecc452b5e7a631f850ece3f20f
#
_entry.id   4a7b6cecc452b5e7a631f850ece3f20f
#
_cell.length_a   1.000
_cell.length_b   1.000
_cell.length_c   1.000
_cell.angle_alpha   90.00
_cell.angle_beta   90.00
_cell.angle_gamma   90.00
#
_symmetry.space_group_name_H-M   'P 1'
#
loop_
_entity.id
_entity.type
_entity.pdbx_description
1 polymer ?
#
loop_
_entity_poly.entity_id
_entity_poly.type
_entity_poly.pdbx_seq_one_letter_code
_entity_poly.pdbx_strand_id
1 'polypeptide(L)'
;MKFEMPVFACPDFNDAKFRGAGEVKCAKVEKKGVAPRGFYLTTHLPTFYRCNGTWQLPEHNSLNCVAVLKEGKIAVTEIRDLEVGDEVVLGRATDGSEGVLVYKEGFPESVYAAPGRAVETAYTTDYEQLFAQLEYERDNGGYIVWGLGP
;
A
#
# COMPACT_ATOMS: atom_id res chain seq x y z
N MET A 1 -14.01 -18.21 19.02
CA MET A 1 -12.84 -18.37 18.08
C MET A 1 -11.76 -17.43 18.56
N LYS A 2 -10.48 -17.82 18.56
CA LYS A 2 -9.39 -16.90 18.91
C LYS A 2 -8.94 -16.19 17.64
N PHE A 3 -8.87 -14.86 17.64
CA PHE A 3 -8.35 -14.08 16.53
C PHE A 3 -6.81 -14.16 16.53
N GLU A 4 -6.25 -14.38 15.34
CA GLU A 4 -4.81 -14.30 15.11
C GLU A 4 -4.56 -13.15 14.12
N MET A 5 -3.66 -12.24 14.49
CA MET A 5 -3.30 -11.12 13.63
C MET A 5 -2.69 -11.64 12.32
N PRO A 6 -3.24 -11.28 11.16
CA PRO A 6 -2.64 -11.66 9.89
C PRO A 6 -1.26 -11.00 9.72
N VAL A 7 -0.29 -11.80 9.30
CA VAL A 7 1.08 -11.34 9.04
C VAL A 7 1.25 -11.09 7.54
N PHE A 8 1.74 -9.90 7.20
CA PHE A 8 2.09 -9.58 5.83
C PHE A 8 3.34 -10.34 5.39
N ALA A 9 3.21 -11.16 4.35
CA ALA A 9 4.32 -11.87 3.74
C ALA A 9 4.91 -11.02 2.59
N CYS A 10 6.13 -10.53 2.75
CA CYS A 10 6.84 -9.82 1.69
C CYS A 10 7.12 -10.75 0.50
N PRO A 11 7.16 -10.20 -0.74
CA PRO A 11 7.60 -10.97 -1.90
C PRO A 11 9.06 -11.41 -1.75
N ASP A 12 9.38 -12.61 -2.24
CA ASP A 12 10.78 -13.01 -2.38
C ASP A 12 11.38 -12.35 -3.63
N PHE A 13 12.09 -11.26 -3.42
CA PHE A 13 12.73 -10.51 -4.50
C PHE A 13 13.91 -11.24 -5.17
N ASN A 14 14.34 -12.39 -4.66
CA ASN A 14 15.31 -13.27 -5.32
C ASN A 14 14.67 -14.16 -6.38
N ASP A 15 13.35 -14.22 -6.42
CA ASP A 15 12.60 -14.97 -7.45
C ASP A 15 13.02 -14.50 -8.86
N ALA A 16 13.08 -15.47 -9.78
CA ALA A 16 13.44 -15.24 -11.18
C ALA A 16 12.58 -14.17 -11.87
N LYS A 17 11.32 -14.03 -11.47
CA LYS A 17 10.39 -13.02 -12.01
C LYS A 17 10.83 -11.58 -11.78
N PHE A 18 11.67 -11.31 -10.77
CA PHE A 18 12.18 -9.98 -10.48
C PHE A 18 13.57 -9.69 -11.04
N ARG A 19 14.24 -10.66 -11.68
CA ARG A 19 15.62 -10.49 -12.21
C ARG A 19 15.75 -9.41 -13.29
N GLY A 20 14.67 -9.16 -14.03
CA GLY A 20 14.60 -8.12 -15.06
C GLY A 20 13.89 -6.84 -14.64
N ALA A 21 13.56 -6.70 -13.36
CA ALA A 21 12.83 -5.54 -12.85
C ALA A 21 13.61 -4.24 -13.10
N GLY A 22 12.89 -3.21 -13.56
CA GLY A 22 13.45 -1.87 -13.75
C GLY A 22 13.69 -1.15 -12.43
N GLU A 23 14.31 0.02 -12.53
CA GLU A 23 14.37 1.00 -11.45
C GLU A 23 13.25 2.03 -11.63
N VAL A 24 12.79 2.63 -10.55
CA VAL A 24 11.87 3.76 -10.66
C VAL A 24 12.50 4.90 -11.43
N LYS A 25 11.73 5.52 -12.29
CA LYS A 25 12.09 6.77 -12.96
C LYS A 25 11.43 7.91 -12.21
N CYS A 26 12.15 9.00 -12.02
CA CYS A 26 11.62 10.18 -11.35
C CYS A 26 11.70 11.41 -12.23
N ALA A 27 10.81 12.38 -11.98
CA ALA A 27 10.92 13.72 -12.50
C ALA A 27 10.77 14.75 -11.39
N LYS A 28 11.47 15.87 -11.54
CA LYS A 28 11.42 16.96 -10.56
C LYS A 28 10.13 17.75 -10.66
N VAL A 29 9.62 18.14 -9.52
CA VAL A 29 8.52 19.09 -9.39
C VAL A 29 9.02 20.48 -9.79
N GLU A 30 8.38 21.10 -10.78
CA GLU A 30 8.71 22.44 -11.27
C GLU A 30 7.88 23.53 -10.58
N LYS A 31 6.69 23.17 -10.09
CA LYS A 31 5.76 24.07 -9.43
C LYS A 31 5.17 23.40 -8.19
N LYS A 32 5.21 24.09 -7.07
CA LYS A 32 4.62 23.62 -5.81
C LYS A 32 3.19 23.12 -5.98
N GLY A 33 2.88 21.93 -5.44
CA GLY A 33 1.56 21.32 -5.48
C GLY A 33 1.14 20.79 -6.84
N VAL A 34 2.08 20.68 -7.82
CA VAL A 34 1.80 20.18 -9.16
C VAL A 34 2.72 18.99 -9.47
N ALA A 35 2.12 17.81 -9.60
CA ALA A 35 2.86 16.61 -9.97
C ALA A 35 3.34 16.67 -11.43
N PRO A 36 4.55 16.19 -11.75
CA PRO A 36 5.06 16.13 -13.11
C PRO A 36 4.21 15.19 -13.99
N ARG A 37 4.20 15.45 -15.30
CA ARG A 37 3.44 14.63 -16.25
C ARG A 37 3.90 13.17 -16.19
N GLY A 38 2.94 12.24 -16.13
CA GLY A 38 3.23 10.81 -16.10
C GLY A 38 3.59 10.26 -14.71
N PHE A 39 3.34 11.03 -13.65
CA PHE A 39 3.54 10.59 -12.28
C PHE A 39 2.75 9.30 -11.98
N TYR A 40 3.29 8.48 -11.09
CA TYR A 40 2.62 7.30 -10.57
C TYR A 40 1.62 7.72 -9.48
N LEU A 41 0.35 7.37 -9.69
CA LEU A 41 -0.70 7.61 -8.70
C LEU A 41 -0.77 6.41 -7.75
N THR A 42 -0.56 6.65 -6.46
CA THR A 42 -0.52 5.59 -5.46
C THR A 42 -1.90 4.95 -5.22
N THR A 43 -1.87 3.70 -4.79
CA THR A 43 -3.05 2.93 -4.39
C THR A 43 -3.03 2.70 -2.88
N HIS A 44 -4.10 2.13 -2.33
CA HIS A 44 -4.14 1.69 -0.92
C HIS A 44 -3.44 0.33 -0.69
N LEU A 45 -3.05 -0.35 -1.76
CA LEU A 45 -2.39 -1.66 -1.67
C LEU A 45 -0.89 -1.52 -1.37
N PRO A 46 -0.27 -2.50 -0.69
CA PRO A 46 1.17 -2.52 -0.49
C PRO A 46 1.89 -2.40 -1.83
N THR A 47 2.72 -1.36 -1.95
CA THR A 47 3.43 -1.03 -3.19
C THR A 47 4.92 -0.92 -2.89
N PHE A 48 5.70 -1.74 -3.56
CA PHE A 48 7.17 -1.71 -3.48
C PHE A 48 7.74 -0.90 -4.62
N TYR A 49 8.82 -0.17 -4.33
CA TYR A 49 9.54 0.64 -5.29
C TYR A 49 11.00 0.23 -5.33
N ARG A 50 11.54 0.00 -6.53
CA ARG A 50 12.94 -0.39 -6.70
C ARG A 50 13.81 0.83 -6.94
N CYS A 51 14.67 1.11 -5.97
CA CYS A 51 15.61 2.25 -5.99
C CYS A 51 17.00 1.76 -5.63
N ASN A 52 18.00 2.13 -6.42
CA ASN A 52 19.41 1.75 -6.17
C ASN A 52 19.60 0.24 -5.98
N GLY A 53 18.96 -0.56 -6.82
CA GLY A 53 19.04 -2.02 -6.78
C GLY A 53 18.20 -2.68 -5.67
N THR A 54 17.54 -1.91 -4.81
CA THR A 54 16.83 -2.42 -3.63
C THR A 54 15.33 -2.11 -3.70
N TRP A 55 14.51 -3.09 -3.36
CA TRP A 55 13.08 -2.90 -3.20
C TRP A 55 12.75 -2.30 -1.84
N GLN A 56 11.95 -1.25 -1.83
CA GLN A 56 11.53 -0.53 -0.64
C GLN A 56 10.02 -0.49 -0.53
N LEU A 57 9.49 -0.78 0.65
CA LEU A 57 8.11 -0.52 1.01
C LEU A 57 8.08 0.79 1.81
N PRO A 58 7.33 1.81 1.38
CA PRO A 58 7.18 3.04 2.15
C PRO A 58 6.58 2.75 3.53
N GLU A 59 7.00 3.52 4.54
CA GLU A 59 6.47 3.40 5.90
C GLU A 59 4.97 3.66 5.96
N HIS A 60 4.50 4.63 5.15
CA HIS A 60 3.10 4.95 4.99
C HIS A 60 2.70 4.84 3.53
N ASN A 61 1.52 4.28 3.28
CA ASN A 61 0.91 4.27 1.96
C ASN A 61 -0.48 4.93 2.03
N SER A 62 -0.85 5.62 0.98
CA SER A 62 -2.13 6.31 0.90
C SER A 62 -2.65 6.31 -0.54
N LEU A 63 -3.97 6.24 -0.70
CA LEU A 63 -4.63 6.29 -1.99
C LEU A 63 -4.58 7.70 -2.58
N ASN A 64 -4.43 7.79 -3.90
CA ASN A 64 -4.44 9.06 -4.66
C ASN A 64 -3.35 10.06 -4.25
N CYS A 65 -2.24 9.57 -3.78
CA CYS A 65 -1.03 10.33 -3.48
C CYS A 65 0.05 10.11 -4.54
N VAL A 66 1.22 10.63 -4.29
CA VAL A 66 2.42 10.43 -5.11
C VAL A 66 3.56 9.85 -4.29
N ALA A 67 4.39 9.02 -4.93
CA ALA A 67 5.62 8.53 -4.33
C ALA A 67 6.77 9.49 -4.69
N VAL A 68 7.53 9.89 -3.69
CA VAL A 68 8.65 10.84 -3.82
C VAL A 68 9.94 10.16 -3.34
N LEU A 69 10.99 10.26 -4.14
CA LEU A 69 12.32 9.80 -3.77
C LEU A 69 13.05 10.93 -3.02
N LYS A 70 13.34 10.71 -1.74
CA LYS A 70 14.09 11.64 -0.88
C LYS A 70 15.26 10.91 -0.25
N GLU A 71 16.48 11.36 -0.51
CA GLU A 71 17.71 10.79 0.08
C GLU A 71 17.81 9.25 -0.09
N GLY A 72 17.38 8.74 -1.25
CA GLY A 72 17.42 7.31 -1.56
C GLY A 72 16.28 6.48 -0.94
N LYS A 73 15.32 7.12 -0.27
CA LYS A 73 14.12 6.49 0.30
C LYS A 73 12.86 6.97 -0.39
N ILE A 74 11.89 6.05 -0.50
CA ILE A 74 10.56 6.40 -1.01
C ILE A 74 9.65 6.82 0.16
N ALA A 75 9.03 7.98 0.00
CA ALA A 75 7.94 8.45 0.85
C ALA A 75 6.69 8.70 0.01
N VAL A 76 5.51 8.56 0.61
CA VAL A 76 4.22 8.88 -0.02
C VAL A 76 3.70 10.17 0.56
N THR A 77 3.29 11.10 -0.31
CA THR A 77 2.78 12.41 0.08
C THR A 77 1.60 12.84 -0.81
N GLU A 78 0.79 13.74 -0.31
CA GLU A 78 -0.28 14.33 -1.11
C GLU A 78 0.28 15.27 -2.19
N ILE A 79 -0.40 15.33 -3.34
CA ILE A 79 0.05 16.18 -4.48
C ILE A 79 0.17 17.66 -4.05
N ARG A 80 -0.74 18.13 -3.22
CA ARG A 80 -0.75 19.53 -2.73
C ARG A 80 0.49 19.89 -1.89
N ASP A 81 1.13 18.89 -1.27
CA ASP A 81 2.27 19.08 -0.38
C ASP A 81 3.62 18.95 -1.09
N LEU A 82 3.61 18.74 -2.42
CA LEU A 82 4.82 18.70 -3.23
C LEU A 82 5.52 20.06 -3.24
N GLU A 83 6.82 20.04 -2.97
CA GLU A 83 7.71 21.19 -3.08
C GLU A 83 8.51 21.17 -4.39
N VAL A 84 8.93 22.36 -4.85
CA VAL A 84 9.76 22.47 -6.05
C VAL A 84 11.09 21.73 -5.82
N GLY A 85 11.45 20.86 -6.76
CA GLY A 85 12.65 20.03 -6.69
C GLY A 85 12.43 18.62 -6.13
N ASP A 86 11.25 18.31 -5.56
CA ASP A 86 10.90 16.95 -5.17
C ASP A 86 10.97 16.01 -6.38
N GLU A 87 11.54 14.82 -6.20
CA GLU A 87 11.67 13.81 -7.25
C GLU A 87 10.50 12.82 -7.18
N VAL A 88 9.50 13.01 -8.04
CA VAL A 88 8.27 12.20 -8.07
C VAL A 88 8.44 11.00 -8.98
N VAL A 89 8.05 9.83 -8.50
CA VAL A 89 8.06 8.57 -9.25
C VAL A 89 7.10 8.64 -10.43
N LEU A 90 7.58 8.20 -11.59
CA LEU A 90 6.83 8.14 -12.84
C LEU A 90 6.46 6.69 -13.18
N GLY A 91 5.51 6.53 -14.09
CA GLY A 91 5.16 5.24 -14.68
C GLY A 91 3.70 4.86 -14.43
N ARG A 92 3.32 3.73 -15.04
CA ARG A 92 1.96 3.17 -14.91
C ARG A 92 1.98 1.66 -14.71
N ALA A 93 3.09 0.99 -14.98
CA ALA A 93 3.25 -0.42 -14.73
C ALA A 93 3.30 -0.69 -13.22
N THR A 94 2.62 -1.76 -12.79
CA THR A 94 2.51 -2.14 -11.37
C THR A 94 2.99 -3.57 -11.13
N ASP A 95 3.65 -4.14 -12.13
CA ASP A 95 4.17 -5.51 -12.15
C ASP A 95 5.67 -5.62 -11.82
N GLY A 96 6.30 -4.51 -11.50
CA GLY A 96 7.73 -4.41 -11.19
C GLY A 96 8.60 -4.09 -12.41
N SER A 97 8.09 -4.12 -13.63
CA SER A 97 8.86 -3.88 -14.85
C SER A 97 9.45 -2.46 -14.92
N GLU A 98 8.75 -1.48 -14.37
CA GLU A 98 9.19 -0.08 -14.27
C GLU A 98 9.65 0.30 -12.86
N GLY A 99 9.96 -0.69 -12.01
CA GLY A 99 10.40 -0.44 -10.64
C GLY A 99 9.28 -0.18 -9.64
N VAL A 100 8.02 -0.33 -10.04
CA VAL A 100 6.85 -0.24 -9.16
C VAL A 100 6.12 -1.57 -9.14
N LEU A 101 5.97 -2.16 -7.97
CA LEU A 101 5.28 -3.44 -7.78
C LEU A 101 4.14 -3.28 -6.78
N VAL A 102 2.89 -3.41 -7.24
CA VAL A 102 1.74 -3.54 -6.35
C VAL A 102 1.58 -5.01 -5.97
N TYR A 103 1.71 -5.30 -4.69
CA TYR A 103 1.73 -6.67 -4.19
C TYR A 103 0.48 -6.98 -3.36
N LYS A 104 -0.40 -7.82 -3.92
CA LYS A 104 -1.71 -8.16 -3.33
C LYS A 104 -1.66 -9.42 -2.47
N GLU A 105 -0.69 -10.30 -2.75
CA GLU A 105 -0.60 -11.64 -2.17
C GLU A 105 0.03 -11.65 -0.78
N GLY A 106 0.42 -10.49 -0.26
CA GLY A 106 1.10 -10.38 1.04
C GLY A 106 0.23 -10.64 2.26
N PHE A 107 -1.09 -10.48 2.13
CA PHE A 107 -2.05 -10.82 3.18
C PHE A 107 -2.83 -12.08 2.83
N PRO A 108 -3.26 -12.87 3.83
CA PRO A 108 -4.20 -13.97 3.60
C PRO A 108 -5.50 -13.46 2.95
N GLU A 109 -6.11 -14.25 2.09
CA GLU A 109 -7.38 -13.91 1.43
C GLU A 109 -8.50 -13.53 2.41
N SER A 110 -8.46 -14.06 3.63
CA SER A 110 -9.42 -13.74 4.69
C SER A 110 -9.40 -12.28 5.16
N VAL A 111 -8.33 -11.52 4.87
CA VAL A 111 -8.22 -10.09 5.21
C VAL A 111 -9.00 -9.23 4.23
N TYR A 112 -9.11 -9.67 2.98
CA TYR A 112 -9.90 -9.00 1.97
C TYR A 112 -11.29 -9.59 1.96
N ALA A 113 -12.30 -8.82 2.38
CA ALA A 113 -13.70 -9.29 2.38
C ALA A 113 -14.05 -9.91 1.04
N ALA A 114 -14.62 -11.10 1.05
CA ALA A 114 -15.04 -11.78 -0.15
C ALA A 114 -16.01 -10.90 -0.95
N PRO A 115 -15.76 -10.64 -2.23
CA PRO A 115 -16.68 -9.89 -3.07
C PRO A 115 -18.01 -10.64 -3.18
N GLY A 116 -19.11 -9.95 -3.06
CA GLY A 116 -20.44 -10.47 -3.35
C GLY A 116 -21.33 -10.80 -2.17
N ARG A 117 -20.95 -10.42 -0.93
CA ARG A 117 -21.87 -10.51 0.20
C ARG A 117 -22.91 -9.38 0.16
N ALA A 118 -24.19 -9.76 0.18
CA ALA A 118 -25.25 -8.79 0.40
C ALA A 118 -25.19 -8.29 1.85
N VAL A 119 -25.45 -7.00 2.05
CA VAL A 119 -25.44 -6.34 3.38
C VAL A 119 -26.44 -7.00 4.34
N GLU A 120 -27.52 -7.56 3.79
CA GLU A 120 -28.59 -8.22 4.53
C GLU A 120 -28.23 -9.63 5.01
N THR A 121 -27.11 -10.19 4.56
CA THR A 121 -26.69 -11.55 4.94
C THR A 121 -25.75 -11.46 6.13
N ALA A 122 -26.28 -11.35 7.32
CA ALA A 122 -25.51 -11.47 8.55
C ALA A 122 -25.38 -12.94 8.93
N TYR A 123 -24.14 -13.44 9.02
CA TYR A 123 -23.85 -14.77 9.50
C TYR A 123 -23.30 -14.72 10.93
N THR A 124 -23.70 -15.68 11.75
CA THR A 124 -23.20 -15.80 13.14
C THR A 124 -21.66 -15.83 13.20
N THR A 125 -21.04 -16.49 12.24
CA THR A 125 -19.57 -16.55 12.14
C THR A 125 -18.91 -15.18 11.93
N ASP A 126 -19.60 -14.22 11.30
CA ASP A 126 -19.04 -12.89 11.11
C ASP A 126 -19.04 -12.10 12.41
N TYR A 127 -20.11 -12.24 13.20
CA TYR A 127 -20.16 -11.62 14.52
C TYR A 127 -19.18 -12.24 15.49
N GLU A 128 -18.99 -13.55 15.47
CA GLU A 128 -17.99 -14.23 16.29
C GLU A 128 -16.58 -13.77 15.93
N GLN A 129 -16.27 -13.60 14.64
CA GLN A 129 -14.99 -13.08 14.18
C GLN A 129 -14.81 -11.63 14.61
N LEU A 130 -15.83 -10.78 14.45
CA LEU A 130 -15.79 -9.40 14.89
C LEU A 130 -15.55 -9.29 16.39
N PHE A 131 -16.26 -10.04 17.20
CA PHE A 131 -16.07 -10.05 18.65
C PHE A 131 -14.66 -10.53 19.04
N ALA A 132 -14.14 -11.55 18.37
CA ALA A 132 -12.78 -12.02 18.61
C ALA A 132 -11.71 -10.95 18.27
N GLN A 133 -11.94 -10.14 17.24
CA GLN A 133 -11.06 -9.00 16.91
C GLN A 133 -11.15 -7.90 17.97
N LEU A 134 -12.35 -7.53 18.39
CA LEU A 134 -12.56 -6.53 19.43
C LEU A 134 -11.93 -6.94 20.77
N GLU A 135 -12.05 -8.21 21.14
CA GLU A 135 -11.41 -8.76 22.33
C GLU A 135 -9.90 -8.74 22.22
N TYR A 136 -9.36 -9.13 21.05
CA TYR A 136 -7.93 -9.07 20.77
C TYR A 136 -7.38 -7.66 20.98
N GLU A 137 -8.00 -6.63 20.38
CA GLU A 137 -7.55 -5.25 20.50
C GLU A 137 -7.64 -4.74 21.94
N ARG A 138 -8.73 -5.03 22.64
CA ARG A 138 -8.88 -4.70 24.06
C ARG A 138 -7.75 -5.31 24.91
N ASP A 139 -7.44 -6.57 24.71
CA ASP A 139 -6.50 -7.32 25.53
C ASP A 139 -5.03 -6.99 25.21
N ASN A 140 -4.77 -6.43 24.01
CA ASN A 140 -3.44 -6.02 23.56
C ASN A 140 -3.20 -4.50 23.60
N GLY A 141 -4.12 -3.72 24.19
CA GLY A 141 -3.97 -2.27 24.32
C GLY A 141 -4.12 -1.51 22.99
N GLY A 142 -4.80 -2.10 22.03
CA GLY A 142 -5.13 -1.49 20.76
C GLY A 142 -6.26 -0.47 20.87
N TYR A 143 -6.69 0.07 19.73
CA TYR A 143 -7.83 0.98 19.65
C TYR A 143 -8.70 0.63 18.45
N ILE A 144 -9.97 1.02 18.53
CA ILE A 144 -10.98 0.72 17.52
C ILE A 144 -11.36 2.02 16.81
N VAL A 145 -11.31 2.00 15.48
CA VAL A 145 -11.77 3.11 14.65
C VAL A 145 -13.06 2.69 13.94
N TRP A 146 -14.14 3.45 14.16
CA TRP A 146 -15.41 3.26 13.49
C TRP A 146 -15.50 4.20 12.30
N GLY A 147 -15.51 3.65 11.08
CA GLY A 147 -15.85 4.38 9.86
C GLY A 147 -17.34 4.25 9.59
N LEU A 148 -18.09 5.33 9.74
CA LEU A 148 -19.52 5.35 9.47
C LEU A 148 -19.79 6.07 8.16
N GLY A 149 -20.57 5.43 7.30
CA GLY A 149 -21.04 6.05 6.07
C GLY A 149 -22.21 7.04 6.31
N PRO A 150 -22.60 7.80 5.28
CA PRO A 150 -23.75 8.68 5.36
C PRO A 150 -25.08 7.92 5.44
#